data_8fc59e6dede9faa05811322b8adca4b6
#
_entry.id   8fc59e6dede9faa05811322b8adca4b6
#
_cell.length_a   1.000
_cell.length_b   1.000
_cell.length_c   1.000
_cell.angle_alpha   90.00
_cell.angle_beta   90.00
_cell.angle_gamma   90.00
#
_symmetry.space_group_name_H-M   'P 1'
#
loop_
_entity.id
_entity.type
_entity.pdbx_description
1 polymer ?
#
loop_
_entity_poly.entity_id
_entity_poly.type
_entity_poly.pdbx_seq_one_letter_code
_entity_poly.pdbx_strand_id
1 'polypeptide(L)'
;MRRILLMCGIVSSLLYVAMNVLAASQWTGYNSASQTVSELSAIGAPTRTLWVALGIPYTLLVAAFGWGVRASAGGNRSLRIAGGVMAAYGIVGLGWPFAPMHLRDTLAAGGGSFTDTAHIAFAIVSLLLMFVAMGFAAAAFGRMFRAYTFASLATFLLFGALTFRDAPGVDANMPTPWIGVWERINIGVFLLWVIVLAVMLWRARDTALAAGRRSAPALTFKTPEGEAAFLAAYDSEMKAWPVPHETRAIAGRFGITRVVVCGPADASPLVLLHGYWSTPMMWIPNIADLSRNHRVYAIDVMGQPGRSVPSEPVRSAADYVTWLTTTLDGLQLKRVALAGVSYGAWLALNYAITTPARVQQLVLLSPAASFLPLVRQFALRGMLMMFVPSRLTVNSFMRWLGLDDFKTDAAAGREGIAGMDLMYLGIKHFRPDPATARVAPTVFSDEELRNLRVPTLLLIGGREVIYDPAAALARAQRLMPAFEGALIPGCSHDMCFRRYRLVDERILEFLKATGPAREPRAPELVSA
;
A
#
# COMPACT_ATOMS: atom_id res chain seq x y z
N MET A 1 -17.56 10.28 -24.76
CA MET A 1 -16.79 9.11 -25.24
C MET A 1 -16.49 8.08 -24.14
N ARG A 2 -15.80 8.42 -23.03
CA ARG A 2 -15.47 7.45 -21.96
C ARG A 2 -16.67 6.70 -21.37
N ARG A 3 -17.79 7.38 -21.07
CA ARG A 3 -19.01 6.74 -20.53
C ARG A 3 -19.59 5.71 -21.49
N ILE A 4 -19.58 6.01 -22.79
CA ILE A 4 -20.04 5.08 -23.84
C ILE A 4 -19.16 3.83 -23.83
N LEU A 5 -17.83 4.00 -23.77
CA LEU A 5 -16.89 2.88 -23.72
C LEU A 5 -17.07 2.02 -22.45
N LEU A 6 -17.38 2.62 -21.30
CA LEU A 6 -17.67 1.86 -20.07
C LEU A 6 -19.01 1.13 -20.14
N MET A 7 -20.02 1.70 -20.82
CA MET A 7 -21.30 1.01 -21.09
C MET A 7 -21.08 -0.23 -21.95
N CYS A 8 -20.10 -0.24 -22.85
CA CYS A 8 -19.79 -1.40 -23.67
C CYS A 8 -19.53 -2.66 -22.81
N GLY A 9 -18.97 -2.53 -21.59
CA GLY A 9 -18.77 -3.65 -20.69
C GLY A 9 -20.09 -4.23 -20.15
N ILE A 10 -21.06 -3.39 -19.84
CA ILE A 10 -22.40 -3.85 -19.42
C ILE A 10 -23.12 -4.49 -20.59
N VAL A 11 -23.10 -3.82 -21.75
CA VAL A 11 -23.80 -4.29 -22.97
C VAL A 11 -23.17 -5.62 -23.46
N SER A 12 -21.84 -5.75 -23.45
CA SER A 12 -21.18 -7.00 -23.84
C SER A 12 -21.57 -8.17 -22.94
N SER A 13 -21.61 -7.94 -21.61
CA SER A 13 -22.00 -8.98 -20.65
C SER A 13 -23.45 -9.42 -20.84
N LEU A 14 -24.37 -8.48 -21.06
CA LEU A 14 -25.77 -8.80 -21.34
C LEU A 14 -25.95 -9.47 -22.69
N LEU A 15 -25.22 -9.02 -23.72
CA LEU A 15 -25.22 -9.65 -25.05
C LEU A 15 -24.75 -11.10 -24.98
N TYR A 16 -23.68 -11.40 -24.20
CA TYR A 16 -23.19 -12.76 -24.05
C TYR A 16 -24.24 -13.69 -23.42
N VAL A 17 -24.91 -13.22 -22.36
CA VAL A 17 -25.99 -13.99 -21.75
C VAL A 17 -27.15 -14.20 -22.73
N ALA A 18 -27.57 -13.15 -23.44
CA ALA A 18 -28.66 -13.22 -24.40
C ALA A 18 -28.34 -14.19 -25.56
N MET A 19 -27.12 -14.13 -26.13
CA MET A 19 -26.74 -15.03 -27.23
C MET A 19 -26.64 -16.48 -26.75
N ASN A 20 -26.23 -16.73 -25.51
CA ASN A 20 -26.18 -18.07 -24.92
C ASN A 20 -27.61 -18.67 -24.80
N VAL A 21 -28.53 -17.90 -24.22
CA VAL A 21 -29.93 -18.31 -24.08
C VAL A 21 -30.58 -18.52 -25.44
N LEU A 22 -30.39 -17.56 -26.36
CA LEU A 22 -30.99 -17.63 -27.70
C LEU A 22 -30.46 -18.83 -28.51
N ALA A 23 -29.14 -19.06 -28.52
CA ALA A 23 -28.56 -20.20 -29.23
C ALA A 23 -29.05 -21.54 -28.62
N ALA A 24 -29.01 -21.67 -27.29
CA ALA A 24 -29.49 -22.87 -26.61
C ALA A 24 -30.96 -23.17 -26.92
N SER A 25 -31.81 -22.15 -27.03
CA SER A 25 -33.24 -22.33 -27.34
C SER A 25 -33.52 -22.75 -28.81
N GLN A 26 -32.59 -22.45 -29.71
CA GLN A 26 -32.72 -22.81 -31.13
C GLN A 26 -32.16 -24.18 -31.48
N TRP A 27 -31.51 -24.88 -30.55
CA TRP A 27 -30.96 -26.19 -30.77
C TRP A 27 -31.78 -27.24 -30.02
N THR A 28 -32.69 -27.93 -30.72
CA THR A 28 -33.47 -29.04 -30.15
C THR A 28 -32.52 -30.15 -29.68
N GLY A 29 -32.63 -30.53 -28.40
CA GLY A 29 -31.80 -31.57 -27.79
C GLY A 29 -30.51 -31.04 -27.12
N TYR A 30 -30.19 -29.77 -27.26
CA TYR A 30 -29.10 -29.14 -26.49
C TYR A 30 -29.47 -29.04 -25.00
N ASN A 31 -28.59 -29.56 -24.15
CA ASN A 31 -28.77 -29.51 -22.70
C ASN A 31 -27.69 -28.60 -22.06
N SER A 32 -28.10 -27.45 -21.60
CA SER A 32 -27.21 -26.46 -21.00
C SER A 32 -26.49 -26.92 -19.73
N ALA A 33 -26.92 -27.99 -19.08
CA ALA A 33 -26.23 -28.54 -17.91
C ALA A 33 -25.05 -29.44 -18.31
N SER A 34 -25.27 -30.30 -19.30
CA SER A 34 -24.33 -31.34 -19.71
C SER A 34 -23.51 -31.02 -20.96
N GLN A 35 -23.82 -29.91 -21.65
CA GLN A 35 -23.11 -29.46 -22.84
C GLN A 35 -22.49 -28.09 -22.64
N THR A 36 -21.28 -27.92 -23.18
CA THR A 36 -20.50 -26.71 -23.07
C THR A 36 -21.06 -25.58 -23.92
N VAL A 37 -20.74 -24.35 -23.56
CA VAL A 37 -21.02 -23.16 -24.38
C VAL A 37 -20.29 -23.23 -25.73
N SER A 38 -19.11 -23.83 -25.73
CA SER A 38 -18.29 -24.03 -26.94
C SER A 38 -18.98 -24.90 -27.99
N GLU A 39 -19.79 -25.85 -27.57
CA GLU A 39 -20.58 -26.72 -28.46
C GLU A 39 -21.59 -25.94 -29.28
N LEU A 40 -22.11 -24.80 -28.78
CA LEU A 40 -23.02 -23.95 -29.54
C LEU A 40 -22.38 -23.30 -30.79
N SER A 41 -21.05 -23.25 -30.85
CA SER A 41 -20.27 -22.73 -31.97
C SER A 41 -19.51 -23.83 -32.74
N ALA A 42 -19.70 -25.12 -32.38
CA ALA A 42 -18.99 -26.25 -32.98
C ALA A 42 -19.27 -26.39 -34.49
N ILE A 43 -18.33 -27.01 -35.20
CA ILE A 43 -18.53 -27.39 -36.59
C ILE A 43 -19.68 -28.43 -36.64
N GLY A 44 -20.70 -28.13 -37.44
CA GLY A 44 -21.92 -28.93 -37.51
C GLY A 44 -23.04 -28.52 -36.54
N ALA A 45 -22.79 -27.66 -35.59
CA ALA A 45 -23.84 -27.14 -34.72
C ALA A 45 -24.82 -26.23 -35.46
N PRO A 46 -26.17 -26.41 -35.30
CA PRO A 46 -27.18 -25.61 -35.98
C PRO A 46 -27.13 -24.12 -35.58
N THR A 47 -26.55 -23.82 -34.45
CA THR A 47 -26.46 -22.49 -33.85
C THR A 47 -25.16 -21.75 -34.18
N ARG A 48 -24.21 -22.38 -34.87
CA ARG A 48 -22.88 -21.83 -35.18
C ARG A 48 -22.93 -20.46 -35.84
N THR A 49 -23.76 -20.32 -36.91
CA THR A 49 -23.87 -19.04 -37.65
C THR A 49 -24.37 -17.91 -36.76
N LEU A 50 -25.40 -18.18 -35.96
CA LEU A 50 -25.92 -17.23 -34.98
C LEU A 50 -24.88 -16.86 -33.94
N TRP A 51 -24.18 -17.87 -33.39
CA TRP A 51 -23.16 -17.67 -32.38
C TRP A 51 -21.99 -16.81 -32.86
N VAL A 52 -21.49 -17.08 -34.06
CA VAL A 52 -20.40 -16.30 -34.68
C VAL A 52 -20.86 -14.87 -34.99
N ALA A 53 -22.07 -14.70 -35.54
CA ALA A 53 -22.62 -13.37 -35.89
C ALA A 53 -22.78 -12.47 -34.65
N LEU A 54 -23.19 -13.02 -33.51
CA LEU A 54 -23.32 -12.27 -32.24
C LEU A 54 -22.00 -12.17 -31.47
N GLY A 55 -21.09 -13.13 -31.65
CA GLY A 55 -19.78 -13.17 -31.01
C GLY A 55 -18.87 -12.03 -31.46
N ILE A 56 -18.91 -11.65 -32.73
CA ILE A 56 -18.12 -10.52 -33.26
C ILE A 56 -18.45 -9.19 -32.55
N PRO A 57 -19.71 -8.71 -32.49
CA PRO A 57 -20.05 -7.51 -31.74
C PRO A 57 -19.75 -7.63 -30.24
N TYR A 58 -19.92 -8.82 -29.65
CA TYR A 58 -19.51 -9.06 -28.26
C TYR A 58 -18.03 -8.73 -28.03
N THR A 59 -17.13 -9.31 -28.84
CA THR A 59 -15.69 -9.09 -28.67
C THR A 59 -15.25 -7.66 -28.93
N LEU A 60 -15.88 -6.98 -29.91
CA LEU A 60 -15.65 -5.55 -30.17
C LEU A 60 -16.09 -4.67 -28.99
N LEU A 61 -17.23 -4.97 -28.38
CA LEU A 61 -17.71 -4.28 -27.18
C LEU A 61 -16.76 -4.49 -25.99
N VAL A 62 -16.22 -5.69 -25.81
CA VAL A 62 -15.21 -5.98 -24.77
C VAL A 62 -13.92 -5.21 -25.03
N ALA A 63 -13.44 -5.16 -26.26
CA ALA A 63 -12.26 -4.35 -26.62
C ALA A 63 -12.48 -2.85 -26.35
N ALA A 64 -13.65 -2.33 -26.72
CA ALA A 64 -14.06 -0.95 -26.45
C ALA A 64 -14.15 -0.67 -24.95
N PHE A 65 -14.69 -1.61 -24.16
CA PHE A 65 -14.70 -1.52 -22.71
C PHE A 65 -13.29 -1.47 -22.12
N GLY A 66 -12.38 -2.36 -22.55
CA GLY A 66 -10.98 -2.34 -22.14
C GLY A 66 -10.32 -0.98 -22.38
N TRP A 67 -10.59 -0.37 -23.54
CA TRP A 67 -10.16 1.00 -23.84
C TRP A 67 -10.78 2.03 -22.90
N GLY A 68 -12.05 1.87 -22.55
CA GLY A 68 -12.76 2.70 -21.56
C GLY A 68 -12.15 2.61 -20.16
N VAL A 69 -11.77 1.41 -19.73
CA VAL A 69 -11.03 1.16 -18.46
C VAL A 69 -9.67 1.86 -18.50
N ARG A 70 -8.90 1.69 -19.58
CA ARG A 70 -7.61 2.34 -19.77
C ARG A 70 -7.72 3.87 -19.77
N ALA A 71 -8.72 4.43 -20.45
CA ALA A 71 -9.01 5.87 -20.48
C ALA A 71 -9.47 6.40 -19.11
N SER A 72 -9.94 5.52 -18.23
CA SER A 72 -10.34 5.85 -16.87
C SER A 72 -9.19 5.79 -15.86
N ALA A 73 -8.02 5.30 -16.26
CA ALA A 73 -6.91 5.00 -15.38
C ALA A 73 -6.24 6.25 -14.76
N GLY A 74 -6.30 7.41 -15.43
CA GLY A 74 -5.55 8.59 -15.00
C GLY A 74 -4.07 8.23 -14.75
N GLY A 75 -3.58 8.45 -13.53
CA GLY A 75 -2.23 8.06 -13.10
C GLY A 75 -2.09 6.60 -12.63
N ASN A 76 -3.19 5.82 -12.54
CA ASN A 76 -3.16 4.46 -11.99
C ASN A 76 -2.61 3.44 -13.00
N ARG A 77 -1.34 3.01 -12.79
CA ARG A 77 -0.66 2.05 -13.67
C ARG A 77 -1.38 0.70 -13.73
N SER A 78 -1.86 0.20 -12.58
CA SER A 78 -2.53 -1.10 -12.51
C SER A 78 -3.83 -1.10 -13.31
N LEU A 79 -4.64 -0.04 -13.19
CA LEU A 79 -5.87 0.08 -13.97
C LEU A 79 -5.59 0.26 -15.47
N ARG A 80 -4.49 0.93 -15.84
CA ARG A 80 -4.06 1.07 -17.25
C ARG A 80 -3.67 -0.28 -17.84
N ILE A 81 -2.98 -1.13 -17.08
CA ILE A 81 -2.64 -2.50 -17.50
C ILE A 81 -3.90 -3.35 -17.60
N ALA A 82 -4.77 -3.33 -16.59
CA ALA A 82 -6.03 -4.05 -16.61
C ALA A 82 -6.87 -3.71 -17.85
N GLY A 83 -6.99 -2.43 -18.17
CA GLY A 83 -7.70 -1.97 -19.39
C GLY A 83 -7.04 -2.42 -20.69
N GLY A 84 -5.70 -2.40 -20.76
CA GLY A 84 -4.94 -2.91 -21.90
C GLY A 84 -5.13 -4.41 -22.11
N VAL A 85 -5.06 -5.20 -21.04
CA VAL A 85 -5.29 -6.66 -21.07
C VAL A 85 -6.73 -6.99 -21.46
N MET A 86 -7.70 -6.24 -20.95
CA MET A 86 -9.11 -6.40 -21.32
C MET A 86 -9.35 -6.08 -22.81
N ALA A 87 -8.70 -5.04 -23.35
CA ALA A 87 -8.76 -4.73 -24.77
C ALA A 87 -8.13 -5.85 -25.62
N ALA A 88 -6.97 -6.37 -25.18
CA ALA A 88 -6.32 -7.51 -25.82
C ALA A 88 -7.21 -8.75 -25.81
N TYR A 89 -7.91 -9.06 -24.70
CA TYR A 89 -8.87 -10.15 -24.61
C TYR A 89 -10.00 -10.00 -25.66
N GLY A 90 -10.57 -8.80 -25.81
CA GLY A 90 -11.57 -8.53 -26.84
C GLY A 90 -11.01 -8.71 -28.27
N ILE A 91 -9.77 -8.27 -28.52
CA ILE A 91 -9.12 -8.43 -29.85
C ILE A 91 -8.83 -9.90 -30.14
N VAL A 92 -8.27 -10.64 -29.20
CA VAL A 92 -8.03 -12.10 -29.31
C VAL A 92 -9.35 -12.83 -29.60
N GLY A 93 -10.45 -12.37 -28.99
CA GLY A 93 -11.77 -12.94 -29.21
C GLY A 93 -12.26 -12.90 -30.67
N LEU A 94 -11.75 -12.02 -31.52
CA LEU A 94 -12.03 -12.04 -32.97
C LEU A 94 -11.46 -13.28 -33.68
N GLY A 95 -10.56 -14.00 -33.05
CA GLY A 95 -10.00 -15.26 -33.55
C GLY A 95 -10.89 -16.49 -33.35
N TRP A 96 -11.87 -16.45 -32.44
CA TRP A 96 -12.73 -17.61 -32.15
C TRP A 96 -13.41 -18.25 -33.36
N PRO A 97 -13.92 -17.51 -34.35
CA PRO A 97 -14.52 -18.11 -35.56
C PRO A 97 -13.56 -19.01 -36.35
N PHE A 98 -12.23 -18.81 -36.20
CA PHE A 98 -11.18 -19.55 -36.92
C PHE A 98 -10.65 -20.77 -36.12
N ALA A 99 -11.07 -20.90 -34.87
CA ALA A 99 -10.70 -22.02 -34.00
C ALA A 99 -11.97 -22.70 -33.42
N PRO A 100 -12.87 -23.23 -34.26
CA PRO A 100 -14.04 -23.96 -33.81
C PRO A 100 -13.65 -25.37 -33.36
N MET A 101 -14.36 -25.91 -32.38
CA MET A 101 -14.31 -27.32 -32.06
C MET A 101 -15.28 -28.12 -32.94
N HIS A 102 -15.11 -29.43 -33.04
CA HIS A 102 -16.09 -30.35 -33.63
C HIS A 102 -17.12 -30.78 -32.58
N LEU A 103 -18.23 -31.36 -33.04
CA LEU A 103 -19.22 -32.02 -32.18
C LEU A 103 -18.63 -33.28 -31.53
N ARG A 104 -19.17 -33.67 -30.37
CA ARG A 104 -18.71 -34.83 -29.58
C ARG A 104 -18.63 -36.12 -30.39
N ASP A 105 -19.65 -36.38 -31.20
CA ASP A 105 -19.69 -37.59 -32.03
C ASP A 105 -18.53 -37.65 -33.04
N THR A 106 -18.18 -36.50 -33.63
CA THR A 106 -17.06 -36.39 -34.56
C THR A 106 -15.72 -36.55 -33.83
N LEU A 107 -15.55 -35.94 -32.65
CA LEU A 107 -14.33 -36.08 -31.86
C LEU A 107 -14.11 -37.52 -31.41
N ALA A 108 -15.14 -38.19 -30.88
CA ALA A 108 -15.08 -39.58 -30.44
C ALA A 108 -14.81 -40.57 -31.57
N ALA A 109 -15.21 -40.25 -32.81
CA ALA A 109 -14.90 -41.01 -34.00
C ALA A 109 -13.49 -40.73 -34.56
N GLY A 110 -12.66 -39.94 -33.89
CA GLY A 110 -11.32 -39.58 -34.34
C GLY A 110 -11.27 -38.50 -35.43
N GLY A 111 -12.39 -37.79 -35.66
CA GLY A 111 -12.52 -36.71 -36.68
C GLY A 111 -12.03 -35.35 -36.22
N GLY A 112 -11.26 -35.27 -35.12
CA GLY A 112 -10.65 -34.03 -34.64
C GLY A 112 -9.61 -33.47 -35.61
N SER A 113 -9.45 -32.16 -35.60
CA SER A 113 -8.55 -31.43 -36.48
C SER A 113 -7.69 -30.43 -35.73
N PHE A 114 -6.80 -29.70 -36.43
CA PHE A 114 -6.00 -28.61 -35.85
C PHE A 114 -6.87 -27.54 -35.18
N THR A 115 -8.10 -27.33 -35.67
CA THR A 115 -8.99 -26.30 -35.08
C THR A 115 -9.41 -26.64 -33.67
N ASP A 116 -9.53 -27.91 -33.27
CA ASP A 116 -9.85 -28.35 -31.91
C ASP A 116 -8.70 -28.04 -30.95
N THR A 117 -7.46 -28.29 -31.36
CA THR A 117 -6.26 -27.91 -30.59
C THR A 117 -6.17 -26.38 -30.47
N ALA A 118 -6.42 -25.68 -31.55
CA ALA A 118 -6.46 -24.21 -31.54
C ALA A 118 -7.57 -23.68 -30.61
N HIS A 119 -8.74 -24.32 -30.56
CA HIS A 119 -9.84 -24.00 -29.65
C HIS A 119 -9.39 -24.04 -28.19
N ILE A 120 -8.74 -25.12 -27.79
CA ILE A 120 -8.20 -25.27 -26.41
C ILE A 120 -7.15 -24.19 -26.13
N ALA A 121 -6.24 -23.93 -27.07
CA ALA A 121 -5.25 -22.85 -26.91
C ALA A 121 -5.90 -21.46 -26.74
N PHE A 122 -6.92 -21.15 -27.55
CA PHE A 122 -7.68 -19.90 -27.40
C PHE A 122 -8.42 -19.83 -26.05
N ALA A 123 -8.97 -20.93 -25.56
CA ALA A 123 -9.60 -21.01 -24.24
C ALA A 123 -8.60 -20.67 -23.13
N ILE A 124 -7.42 -21.30 -23.15
CA ILE A 124 -6.35 -21.06 -22.16
C ILE A 124 -5.88 -19.61 -22.20
N VAL A 125 -5.61 -19.06 -23.39
CA VAL A 125 -5.19 -17.66 -23.55
C VAL A 125 -6.27 -16.71 -23.03
N SER A 126 -7.53 -16.97 -23.34
CA SER A 126 -8.67 -16.16 -22.87
C SER A 126 -8.78 -16.17 -21.35
N LEU A 127 -8.69 -17.34 -20.72
CA LEU A 127 -8.72 -17.49 -19.25
C LEU A 127 -7.54 -16.77 -18.58
N LEU A 128 -6.34 -16.83 -19.15
CA LEU A 128 -5.17 -16.13 -18.66
C LEU A 128 -5.34 -14.60 -18.75
N LEU A 129 -5.85 -14.09 -19.86
CA LEU A 129 -6.11 -12.67 -20.03
C LEU A 129 -7.18 -12.16 -19.04
N MET A 130 -8.26 -12.94 -18.85
CA MET A 130 -9.28 -12.63 -17.84
C MET A 130 -8.68 -12.57 -16.44
N PHE A 131 -7.91 -13.60 -16.05
CA PHE A 131 -7.24 -13.69 -14.76
C PHE A 131 -6.31 -12.49 -14.50
N VAL A 132 -5.47 -12.17 -15.48
CA VAL A 132 -4.51 -11.04 -15.39
C VAL A 132 -5.25 -9.71 -15.30
N ALA A 133 -6.31 -9.50 -16.09
CA ALA A 133 -7.11 -8.28 -16.04
C ALA A 133 -7.75 -8.07 -14.66
N MET A 134 -8.34 -9.14 -14.09
CA MET A 134 -8.93 -9.12 -12.75
C MET A 134 -7.88 -8.83 -11.68
N GLY A 135 -6.72 -9.47 -11.73
CA GLY A 135 -5.62 -9.27 -10.78
C GLY A 135 -5.11 -7.83 -10.75
N PHE A 136 -4.84 -7.25 -11.91
CA PHE A 136 -4.42 -5.85 -12.00
C PHE A 136 -5.53 -4.87 -11.58
N ALA A 137 -6.79 -5.15 -11.91
CA ALA A 137 -7.89 -4.31 -11.46
C ALA A 137 -8.08 -4.38 -9.93
N ALA A 138 -7.89 -5.55 -9.31
CA ALA A 138 -7.92 -5.68 -7.84
C ALA A 138 -6.90 -4.76 -7.16
N ALA A 139 -5.71 -4.59 -7.74
CA ALA A 139 -4.68 -3.69 -7.23
C ALA A 139 -5.00 -2.20 -7.41
N ALA A 140 -5.98 -1.85 -8.28
CA ALA A 140 -6.32 -0.48 -8.62
C ALA A 140 -7.35 0.15 -7.66
N PHE A 141 -8.09 -0.65 -6.89
CA PHE A 141 -9.23 -0.19 -6.08
C PHE A 141 -9.09 -0.56 -4.60
N GLY A 142 -10.01 0.00 -3.79
CA GLY A 142 -10.07 -0.20 -2.34
C GLY A 142 -10.44 -1.63 -1.92
N ARG A 143 -10.44 -1.86 -0.60
CA ARG A 143 -10.52 -3.20 0.02
C ARG A 143 -11.76 -4.00 -0.39
N MET A 144 -12.93 -3.37 -0.48
CA MET A 144 -14.18 -4.07 -0.81
C MET A 144 -14.15 -4.64 -2.24
N PHE A 145 -13.72 -3.83 -3.24
CA PHE A 145 -13.61 -4.32 -4.61
C PHE A 145 -12.51 -5.38 -4.74
N ARG A 146 -11.42 -5.22 -3.99
CA ARG A 146 -10.32 -6.21 -3.96
C ARG A 146 -10.80 -7.55 -3.40
N ALA A 147 -11.51 -7.55 -2.26
CA ALA A 147 -12.09 -8.76 -1.68
C ALA A 147 -13.11 -9.42 -2.62
N TYR A 148 -14.00 -8.62 -3.23
CA TYR A 148 -14.92 -9.09 -4.26
C TYR A 148 -14.18 -9.72 -5.45
N THR A 149 -13.13 -9.07 -5.96
CA THR A 149 -12.33 -9.61 -7.07
C THR A 149 -11.62 -10.90 -6.69
N PHE A 150 -11.06 -11.03 -5.49
CA PHE A 150 -10.44 -12.28 -5.05
C PHE A 150 -11.45 -13.40 -4.88
N ALA A 151 -12.65 -13.13 -4.35
CA ALA A 151 -13.73 -14.10 -4.30
C ALA A 151 -14.16 -14.53 -5.72
N SER A 152 -14.29 -13.55 -6.64
CA SER A 152 -14.57 -13.83 -8.06
C SER A 152 -13.48 -14.68 -8.71
N LEU A 153 -12.19 -14.37 -8.46
CA LEU A 153 -11.06 -15.15 -8.97
C LEU A 153 -11.03 -16.59 -8.41
N ALA A 154 -11.31 -16.77 -7.13
CA ALA A 154 -11.39 -18.09 -6.52
C ALA A 154 -12.52 -18.93 -7.16
N THR A 155 -13.71 -18.33 -7.34
CA THR A 155 -14.84 -18.99 -8.02
C THR A 155 -14.49 -19.29 -9.49
N PHE A 156 -13.91 -18.31 -10.19
CA PHE A 156 -13.47 -18.45 -11.58
C PHE A 156 -12.47 -19.64 -11.77
N LEU A 157 -11.47 -19.73 -10.91
CA LEU A 157 -10.48 -20.80 -10.95
C LEU A 157 -11.08 -22.16 -10.59
N LEU A 158 -11.94 -22.22 -9.56
CA LEU A 158 -12.58 -23.46 -9.15
C LEU A 158 -13.44 -24.05 -10.27
N PHE A 159 -14.33 -23.24 -10.84
CA PHE A 159 -15.25 -23.74 -11.87
C PHE A 159 -14.57 -23.93 -13.23
N GLY A 160 -13.51 -23.15 -13.52
CA GLY A 160 -12.62 -23.41 -14.65
C GLY A 160 -11.91 -24.76 -14.52
N ALA A 161 -11.36 -25.09 -13.34
CA ALA A 161 -10.72 -26.38 -13.08
C ALA A 161 -11.71 -27.56 -13.18
N LEU A 162 -12.94 -27.41 -12.69
CA LEU A 162 -13.99 -28.43 -12.83
C LEU A 162 -14.36 -28.65 -14.31
N THR A 163 -14.45 -27.58 -15.10
CA THR A 163 -14.69 -27.67 -16.55
C THR A 163 -13.56 -28.42 -17.25
N PHE A 164 -12.29 -28.07 -16.96
CA PHE A 164 -11.14 -28.77 -17.55
C PHE A 164 -11.01 -30.23 -17.13
N ARG A 165 -11.38 -30.57 -15.90
CA ARG A 165 -11.42 -31.96 -15.42
C ARG A 165 -12.38 -32.83 -16.25
N ASP A 166 -13.54 -32.27 -16.59
CA ASP A 166 -14.60 -32.99 -17.29
C ASP A 166 -14.44 -32.91 -18.84
N ALA A 167 -13.55 -32.04 -19.36
CA ALA A 167 -13.33 -31.84 -20.80
C ALA A 167 -12.95 -33.10 -21.60
N PRO A 168 -12.09 -34.02 -21.10
CA PRO A 168 -11.81 -35.28 -21.82
C PRO A 168 -13.06 -36.15 -22.06
N GLY A 169 -14.10 -36.01 -21.26
CA GLY A 169 -15.38 -36.65 -21.47
C GLY A 169 -16.14 -36.11 -22.69
N VAL A 170 -15.92 -34.85 -23.06
CA VAL A 170 -16.47 -34.27 -24.30
C VAL A 170 -15.83 -34.89 -25.51
N ASP A 171 -14.49 -35.02 -25.53
CA ASP A 171 -13.73 -35.58 -26.63
C ASP A 171 -14.05 -37.08 -26.85
N ALA A 172 -14.36 -37.79 -25.76
CA ALA A 172 -14.71 -39.20 -25.77
C ALA A 172 -16.21 -39.48 -25.91
N ASN A 173 -17.04 -38.45 -26.08
CA ASN A 173 -18.52 -38.51 -26.05
C ASN A 173 -19.09 -39.24 -24.83
N MET A 174 -18.42 -39.08 -23.69
CA MET A 174 -18.84 -39.66 -22.41
C MET A 174 -19.83 -38.71 -21.69
N PRO A 175 -20.67 -39.23 -20.78
CA PRO A 175 -21.56 -38.37 -19.99
C PRO A 175 -20.81 -37.31 -19.16
N THR A 176 -21.13 -36.04 -19.35
CA THR A 176 -20.58 -34.92 -18.61
C THR A 176 -21.72 -34.10 -17.99
N PRO A 177 -22.40 -34.59 -16.94
CA PRO A 177 -23.71 -34.10 -16.52
C PRO A 177 -23.70 -32.65 -16.04
N TRP A 178 -22.55 -32.11 -15.66
CA TRP A 178 -22.41 -30.80 -15.06
C TRP A 178 -21.44 -29.83 -15.75
N ILE A 179 -20.74 -30.25 -16.81
CA ILE A 179 -19.71 -29.47 -17.47
C ILE A 179 -20.24 -28.10 -17.95
N GLY A 180 -21.46 -28.10 -18.51
CA GLY A 180 -22.09 -26.88 -18.98
C GLY A 180 -22.48 -25.92 -17.85
N VAL A 181 -22.79 -26.44 -16.66
CA VAL A 181 -23.03 -25.63 -15.46
C VAL A 181 -21.73 -25.00 -14.98
N TRP A 182 -20.65 -25.83 -14.89
CA TRP A 182 -19.33 -25.34 -14.47
C TRP A 182 -18.83 -24.22 -15.37
N GLU A 183 -18.89 -24.40 -16.67
CA GLU A 183 -18.46 -23.40 -17.65
C GLU A 183 -19.28 -22.11 -17.55
N ARG A 184 -20.60 -22.20 -17.40
CA ARG A 184 -21.49 -21.02 -17.28
C ARG A 184 -21.28 -20.26 -15.98
N ILE A 185 -20.99 -20.93 -14.87
CA ILE A 185 -20.62 -20.26 -13.62
C ILE A 185 -19.26 -19.55 -13.78
N ASN A 186 -18.27 -20.22 -14.38
CA ASN A 186 -16.98 -19.63 -14.65
C ASN A 186 -17.10 -18.35 -15.48
N ILE A 187 -17.80 -18.41 -16.61
CA ILE A 187 -18.03 -17.25 -17.49
C ILE A 187 -18.88 -16.19 -16.79
N GLY A 188 -19.97 -16.59 -16.12
CA GLY A 188 -20.92 -15.68 -15.45
C GLY A 188 -20.28 -14.83 -14.37
N VAL A 189 -19.36 -15.40 -13.58
CA VAL A 189 -18.59 -14.66 -12.58
C VAL A 189 -17.73 -13.56 -13.21
N PHE A 190 -17.11 -13.87 -14.35
CA PHE A 190 -16.34 -12.87 -15.09
C PHE A 190 -17.22 -11.76 -15.68
N LEU A 191 -18.35 -12.10 -16.29
CA LEU A 191 -19.30 -11.12 -16.84
C LEU A 191 -19.86 -10.21 -15.75
N LEU A 192 -20.21 -10.75 -14.59
CA LEU A 192 -20.66 -9.98 -13.44
C LEU A 192 -19.56 -9.05 -12.94
N TRP A 193 -18.32 -9.55 -12.88
CA TRP A 193 -17.16 -8.74 -12.49
C TRP A 193 -16.94 -7.57 -13.46
N VAL A 194 -17.09 -7.78 -14.78
CA VAL A 194 -17.03 -6.72 -15.81
C VAL A 194 -18.10 -5.64 -15.56
N ILE A 195 -19.34 -6.04 -15.27
CA ILE A 195 -20.43 -5.11 -14.95
C ILE A 195 -20.09 -4.28 -13.71
N VAL A 196 -19.64 -4.93 -12.63
CA VAL A 196 -19.29 -4.24 -11.38
C VAL A 196 -18.14 -3.25 -11.60
N LEU A 197 -17.09 -3.63 -12.35
CA LEU A 197 -15.99 -2.73 -12.70
C LEU A 197 -16.47 -1.54 -13.53
N ALA A 198 -17.34 -1.77 -14.52
CA ALA A 198 -17.93 -0.73 -15.35
C ALA A 198 -18.73 0.29 -14.51
N VAL A 199 -19.60 -0.19 -13.62
CA VAL A 199 -20.42 0.65 -12.73
C VAL A 199 -19.56 1.43 -11.75
N MET A 200 -18.53 0.81 -11.18
CA MET A 200 -17.61 1.50 -10.27
C MET A 200 -16.85 2.62 -10.96
N LEU A 201 -16.32 2.37 -12.17
CA LEU A 201 -15.62 3.39 -12.94
C LEU A 201 -16.55 4.50 -13.43
N TRP A 202 -17.80 4.17 -13.68
CA TRP A 202 -18.83 5.16 -14.02
C TRP A 202 -19.10 6.10 -12.84
N ARG A 203 -19.37 5.55 -11.66
CA ARG A 203 -19.67 6.30 -10.43
C ARG A 203 -18.49 7.10 -9.88
N ALA A 204 -17.27 6.59 -10.03
CA ALA A 204 -16.05 7.24 -9.51
C ALA A 204 -15.83 8.67 -10.02
N ARG A 205 -16.38 9.03 -11.18
CA ARG A 205 -16.27 10.38 -11.75
C ARG A 205 -17.43 11.31 -11.36
N ASP A 206 -18.58 10.75 -11.03
CA ASP A 206 -19.71 11.59 -10.58
C ASP A 206 -19.42 12.12 -9.17
N THR A 207 -18.75 11.32 -8.34
CA THR A 207 -18.17 11.77 -7.07
C THR A 207 -17.02 12.79 -7.26
N ALA A 208 -16.16 12.61 -8.26
CA ALA A 208 -15.08 13.56 -8.57
C ALA A 208 -15.59 14.88 -9.18
N LEU A 209 -16.65 14.88 -9.97
CA LEU A 209 -17.29 16.09 -10.55
C LEU A 209 -18.14 16.83 -9.51
N ALA A 210 -18.74 16.12 -8.56
CA ALA A 210 -19.40 16.72 -7.41
C ALA A 210 -18.39 17.32 -6.41
N ALA A 211 -17.19 16.71 -6.29
CA ALA A 211 -16.08 17.21 -5.48
C ALA A 211 -15.33 18.39 -6.15
N GLY A 212 -15.35 18.52 -7.49
CA GLY A 212 -14.67 19.58 -8.24
C GLY A 212 -15.32 20.96 -8.12
N ARG A 213 -16.39 21.12 -7.38
CA ARG A 213 -17.04 22.44 -7.11
C ARG A 213 -16.74 23.03 -5.73
N ARG A 214 -15.97 22.33 -4.89
CA ARG A 214 -15.38 22.89 -3.67
C ARG A 214 -14.03 22.22 -3.48
N SER A 215 -12.96 22.98 -3.40
CA SER A 215 -11.70 22.55 -2.83
C SER A 215 -11.91 22.31 -1.33
N ALA A 216 -12.57 21.19 -1.01
CA ALA A 216 -12.52 20.66 0.34
C ALA A 216 -11.13 20.04 0.53
N PRO A 217 -10.48 20.25 1.69
CA PRO A 217 -9.22 19.59 2.00
C PRO A 217 -9.41 18.09 1.79
N ALA A 218 -8.40 17.44 1.20
CA ALA A 218 -8.44 15.99 0.96
C ALA A 218 -8.77 15.31 2.28
N LEU A 219 -9.89 14.55 2.33
CA LEU A 219 -10.29 13.82 3.54
C LEU A 219 -9.16 12.84 3.87
N THR A 220 -8.38 13.16 4.90
CA THR A 220 -7.28 12.33 5.40
C THR A 220 -7.76 11.15 6.24
N PHE A 221 -9.05 11.10 6.52
CA PHE A 221 -9.72 10.02 7.23
C PHE A 221 -10.80 9.35 6.37
N LYS A 222 -11.13 8.10 6.68
CA LYS A 222 -12.12 7.31 5.93
C LYS A 222 -13.54 7.78 6.16
N THR A 223 -13.82 8.25 7.38
CA THR A 223 -15.13 8.79 7.80
C THR A 223 -14.96 9.94 8.80
N PRO A 224 -15.92 10.87 8.90
CA PRO A 224 -15.90 11.94 9.90
C PRO A 224 -15.86 11.42 11.35
N GLU A 225 -16.57 10.30 11.64
CA GLU A 225 -16.59 9.68 12.97
C GLU A 225 -15.22 9.09 13.32
N GLY A 226 -14.54 8.49 12.34
CA GLY A 226 -13.17 7.99 12.49
C GLY A 226 -12.16 9.11 12.73
N GLU A 227 -12.31 10.23 12.06
CA GLU A 227 -11.52 11.45 12.28
C GLU A 227 -11.76 12.00 13.71
N ALA A 228 -13.02 12.15 14.11
CA ALA A 228 -13.37 12.63 15.43
C ALA A 228 -12.82 11.72 16.54
N ALA A 229 -12.93 10.39 16.38
CA ALA A 229 -12.38 9.42 17.34
C ALA A 229 -10.85 9.52 17.45
N PHE A 230 -10.14 9.65 16.31
CA PHE A 230 -8.69 9.82 16.30
C PHE A 230 -8.27 11.13 16.94
N LEU A 231 -8.91 12.25 16.59
CA LEU A 231 -8.59 13.56 17.14
C LEU A 231 -8.89 13.65 18.63
N ALA A 232 -9.97 13.03 19.11
CA ALA A 232 -10.27 12.95 20.54
C ALA A 232 -9.19 12.16 21.31
N ALA A 233 -8.70 11.05 20.76
CA ALA A 233 -7.59 10.32 21.34
C ALA A 233 -6.29 11.12 21.31
N TYR A 234 -6.00 11.83 20.21
CA TYR A 234 -4.84 12.71 20.10
C TYR A 234 -4.87 13.82 21.17
N ASP A 235 -6.02 14.46 21.37
CA ASP A 235 -6.18 15.50 22.41
C ASP A 235 -6.11 14.94 23.83
N SER A 236 -6.56 13.70 24.02
CA SER A 236 -6.42 13.01 25.30
C SER A 236 -4.96 12.74 25.64
N GLU A 237 -4.18 12.24 24.68
CA GLU A 237 -2.75 11.99 24.88
C GLU A 237 -1.94 13.28 25.01
N MET A 238 -2.32 14.33 24.30
CA MET A 238 -1.69 15.64 24.43
C MET A 238 -1.78 16.20 25.87
N LYS A 239 -2.82 15.87 26.64
CA LYS A 239 -2.93 16.26 28.05
C LYS A 239 -1.84 15.63 28.93
N ALA A 240 -1.26 14.50 28.49
CA ALA A 240 -0.15 13.84 29.16
C ALA A 240 1.22 14.41 28.77
N TRP A 241 1.28 15.44 27.91
CA TRP A 241 2.54 16.10 27.56
C TRP A 241 3.16 16.72 28.80
N PRO A 242 4.38 16.32 29.20
CA PRO A 242 4.85 16.55 30.57
C PRO A 242 5.38 17.97 30.85
N VAL A 243 5.45 18.82 29.83
CA VAL A 243 5.99 20.19 29.95
C VAL A 243 5.08 21.22 29.30
N PRO A 244 5.16 22.51 29.69
CA PRO A 244 4.46 23.57 28.99
C PRO A 244 4.81 23.59 27.51
N HIS A 245 3.81 23.71 26.66
CA HIS A 245 3.97 23.67 25.20
C HIS A 245 2.99 24.59 24.49
N GLU A 246 3.34 24.94 23.26
CA GLU A 246 2.47 25.59 22.29
C GLU A 246 2.36 24.75 21.03
N THR A 247 1.30 24.93 20.27
CA THR A 247 1.13 24.28 18.97
C THR A 247 1.17 25.34 17.87
N ARG A 248 2.04 25.16 16.88
CA ARG A 248 2.15 26.03 15.71
C ARG A 248 1.60 25.35 14.47
N ALA A 249 1.04 26.15 13.56
CA ALA A 249 0.55 25.71 12.26
C ALA A 249 1.38 26.42 11.18
N ILE A 250 2.12 25.63 10.42
CA ILE A 250 3.01 26.14 9.38
C ILE A 250 2.42 25.80 8.02
N ALA A 251 2.03 26.83 7.27
CA ALA A 251 1.54 26.67 5.90
C ALA A 251 2.71 26.44 4.94
N GLY A 252 2.55 25.51 4.03
CA GLY A 252 3.52 25.20 2.98
C GLY A 252 2.86 24.58 1.75
N ARG A 253 3.66 24.26 0.74
CA ARG A 253 3.17 23.67 -0.51
C ARG A 253 2.33 22.41 -0.28
N PHE A 254 2.76 21.53 0.61
CA PHE A 254 2.10 20.24 0.84
C PHE A 254 0.92 20.32 1.83
N GLY A 255 0.62 21.49 2.37
CA GLY A 255 -0.47 21.72 3.30
C GLY A 255 -0.06 22.45 4.57
N ILE A 256 -0.79 22.22 5.65
CA ILE A 256 -0.52 22.83 6.97
C ILE A 256 0.16 21.80 7.86
N THR A 257 1.41 22.04 8.23
CA THR A 257 2.16 21.20 9.17
C THR A 257 1.87 21.66 10.60
N ARG A 258 1.52 20.72 11.49
CA ARG A 258 1.39 20.97 12.93
C ARG A 258 2.70 20.63 13.63
N VAL A 259 3.08 21.51 14.56
CA VAL A 259 4.33 21.38 15.32
C VAL A 259 4.03 21.67 16.78
N VAL A 260 4.39 20.75 17.67
CA VAL A 260 4.37 20.96 19.13
C VAL A 260 5.71 21.55 19.53
N VAL A 261 5.70 22.69 20.20
CA VAL A 261 6.91 23.43 20.57
C VAL A 261 6.98 23.58 22.08
N CYS A 262 8.13 23.22 22.67
CA CYS A 262 8.36 23.33 24.11
C CYS A 262 9.84 23.62 24.42
N GLY A 263 10.14 23.90 25.68
CA GLY A 263 11.48 24.28 26.14
C GLY A 263 11.76 25.78 26.05
N PRO A 264 12.93 26.28 26.56
CA PRO A 264 13.27 27.71 26.60
C PRO A 264 13.30 28.33 25.20
N ALA A 265 12.82 29.56 25.07
CA ALA A 265 12.63 30.18 23.74
C ALA A 265 13.96 30.49 23.03
N ASP A 266 15.01 30.77 23.79
CA ASP A 266 16.36 31.13 23.37
C ASP A 266 17.31 29.93 23.27
N ALA A 267 16.85 28.73 23.65
CA ALA A 267 17.65 27.50 23.58
C ALA A 267 17.85 27.03 22.14
N SER A 268 18.94 26.26 21.92
CA SER A 268 19.25 25.67 20.62
C SER A 268 18.11 24.81 20.08
N PRO A 269 17.75 24.93 18.78
CA PRO A 269 16.61 24.22 18.21
C PRO A 269 16.92 22.73 17.99
N LEU A 270 16.03 21.87 18.50
CA LEU A 270 16.00 20.43 18.30
C LEU A 270 14.69 20.03 17.62
N VAL A 271 14.76 19.50 16.41
CA VAL A 271 13.61 19.06 15.64
C VAL A 271 13.46 17.54 15.77
N LEU A 272 12.25 17.07 16.10
CA LEU A 272 11.93 15.67 16.31
C LEU A 272 10.95 15.16 15.23
N LEU A 273 11.31 14.07 14.56
CA LEU A 273 10.49 13.38 13.57
C LEU A 273 10.08 11.98 14.08
N HIS A 274 8.78 11.74 14.14
CA HIS A 274 8.21 10.47 14.62
C HIS A 274 8.26 9.34 13.60
N GLY A 275 8.06 8.10 14.05
CA GLY A 275 8.01 6.89 13.23
C GLY A 275 6.77 6.80 12.34
N TYR A 276 6.75 5.80 11.44
CA TYR A 276 5.63 5.55 10.53
C TYR A 276 4.36 5.18 11.31
N TRP A 277 3.20 5.70 10.89
CA TRP A 277 1.91 5.54 11.57
C TRP A 277 1.87 6.02 13.01
N SER A 278 2.84 6.82 13.44
CA SER A 278 2.91 7.44 14.76
C SER A 278 2.55 8.93 14.70
N THR A 279 2.68 9.60 15.84
CA THR A 279 2.44 11.04 16.02
C THR A 279 3.54 11.61 16.93
N PRO A 280 3.64 12.94 17.13
CA PRO A 280 4.54 13.53 18.11
C PRO A 280 4.40 12.98 19.53
N MET A 281 3.25 12.38 19.87
CA MET A 281 2.99 11.79 21.20
C MET A 281 3.97 10.69 21.55
N MET A 282 4.62 10.04 20.56
CA MET A 282 5.66 9.05 20.85
C MET A 282 6.85 9.62 21.65
N TRP A 283 7.05 10.94 21.61
CA TRP A 283 8.13 11.61 22.31
C TRP A 283 7.80 11.97 23.77
N ILE A 284 6.58 11.67 24.26
CA ILE A 284 6.17 11.98 25.63
C ILE A 284 7.18 11.49 26.70
N PRO A 285 7.77 10.28 26.60
CA PRO A 285 8.76 9.82 27.57
C PRO A 285 10.05 10.65 27.58
N ASN A 286 10.44 11.19 26.43
CA ASN A 286 11.73 11.83 26.17
C ASN A 286 11.66 13.35 26.35
N ILE A 287 10.48 13.94 26.18
CA ILE A 287 10.36 15.38 25.96
C ILE A 287 10.77 16.21 27.16
N ALA A 288 10.54 15.72 28.38
CA ALA A 288 10.91 16.44 29.60
C ALA A 288 12.42 16.63 29.73
N ASP A 289 13.21 15.61 29.38
CA ASP A 289 14.66 15.68 29.42
C ASP A 289 15.22 16.49 28.24
N LEU A 290 14.74 16.23 27.03
CA LEU A 290 15.20 16.92 25.82
C LEU A 290 14.89 18.42 25.83
N SER A 291 13.76 18.83 26.40
CA SER A 291 13.33 20.24 26.41
C SER A 291 13.95 21.09 27.53
N ARG A 292 14.71 20.52 28.48
CA ARG A 292 15.38 21.29 29.53
C ARG A 292 16.37 22.31 28.95
N ASN A 293 17.15 21.90 27.95
CA ASN A 293 18.23 22.69 27.40
C ASN A 293 18.09 22.97 25.89
N HIS A 294 16.97 22.55 25.28
CA HIS A 294 16.69 22.75 23.86
C HIS A 294 15.29 23.32 23.65
N ARG A 295 15.15 24.17 22.64
CA ARG A 295 13.84 24.52 22.08
C ARG A 295 13.43 23.39 21.15
N VAL A 296 12.53 22.53 21.61
CA VAL A 296 12.11 21.33 20.91
C VAL A 296 10.92 21.60 19.99
N TYR A 297 10.99 21.07 18.76
CA TYR A 297 9.98 21.15 17.72
C TYR A 297 9.59 19.73 17.30
N ALA A 298 8.58 19.16 17.93
CA ALA A 298 8.05 17.85 17.57
C ALA A 298 7.04 17.99 16.43
N ILE A 299 7.42 17.52 15.23
CA ILE A 299 6.66 17.74 13.99
C ILE A 299 5.71 16.59 13.73
N ASP A 300 4.45 16.90 13.44
CA ASP A 300 3.47 15.97 12.89
C ASP A 300 3.77 15.76 11.40
N VAL A 301 4.36 14.62 11.06
CA VAL A 301 4.89 14.33 9.71
C VAL A 301 3.77 14.34 8.67
N MET A 302 3.94 15.14 7.62
CA MET A 302 2.96 15.28 6.54
C MET A 302 2.62 13.93 5.90
N GLY A 303 1.31 13.67 5.76
CA GLY A 303 0.82 12.43 5.16
C GLY A 303 0.81 11.21 6.09
N GLN A 304 1.15 11.39 7.37
CA GLN A 304 0.94 10.42 8.44
C GLN A 304 -0.31 10.76 9.25
N PRO A 305 -0.88 9.81 10.04
CA PRO A 305 -1.98 10.13 10.94
C PRO A 305 -1.55 11.22 11.93
N GLY A 306 -2.32 12.29 12.04
CA GLY A 306 -1.98 13.40 12.90
C GLY A 306 -2.89 14.61 12.68
N ARG A 307 -2.42 15.78 13.13
CA ARG A 307 -3.09 17.07 12.95
C ARG A 307 -2.54 17.90 11.79
N SER A 308 -1.51 17.42 11.09
CA SER A 308 -1.07 18.02 9.82
C SER A 308 -2.10 17.75 8.73
N VAL A 309 -2.47 18.79 7.99
CA VAL A 309 -3.52 18.73 6.96
C VAL A 309 -2.88 18.84 5.58
N PRO A 310 -2.78 17.74 4.81
CA PRO A 310 -2.20 17.77 3.47
C PRO A 310 -3.15 18.48 2.48
N SER A 311 -2.58 19.30 1.59
CA SER A 311 -3.25 19.87 0.42
C SER A 311 -2.77 19.26 -0.89
N GLU A 312 -1.51 18.84 -0.93
CA GLU A 312 -0.90 18.09 -2.03
C GLU A 312 -0.24 16.82 -1.50
N PRO A 313 -0.24 15.71 -2.27
CA PRO A 313 0.44 14.49 -1.88
C PRO A 313 1.96 14.64 -1.96
N VAL A 314 2.67 14.15 -0.96
CA VAL A 314 4.12 13.92 -1.00
C VAL A 314 4.38 12.67 -1.85
N ARG A 315 5.19 12.76 -2.90
CA ARG A 315 5.37 11.70 -3.92
C ARG A 315 6.74 11.05 -3.91
N SER A 316 7.70 11.67 -3.21
CA SER A 316 9.11 11.24 -3.20
C SER A 316 9.82 11.66 -1.91
N ALA A 317 11.02 11.11 -1.67
CA ALA A 317 11.93 11.60 -0.63
C ALA A 317 12.29 13.08 -0.82
N ALA A 318 12.48 13.52 -2.07
CA ALA A 318 12.77 14.92 -2.39
C ALA A 318 11.59 15.87 -2.03
N ASP A 319 10.35 15.41 -2.16
CA ASP A 319 9.19 16.17 -1.69
C ASP A 319 9.20 16.32 -0.16
N TYR A 320 9.60 15.27 0.57
CA TYR A 320 9.77 15.37 2.04
C TYR A 320 10.89 16.34 2.42
N VAL A 321 12.00 16.38 1.67
CA VAL A 321 13.05 17.39 1.87
C VAL A 321 12.49 18.80 1.66
N THR A 322 11.73 19.02 0.60
CA THR A 322 11.06 20.30 0.31
C THR A 322 10.05 20.66 1.40
N TRP A 323 9.24 19.69 1.85
CA TRP A 323 8.29 19.88 2.94
C TRP A 323 8.97 20.29 4.25
N LEU A 324 10.03 19.59 4.65
CA LEU A 324 10.75 19.90 5.90
C LEU A 324 11.46 21.26 5.79
N THR A 325 12.08 21.57 4.63
CA THR A 325 12.67 22.91 4.41
C THR A 325 11.64 24.00 4.59
N THR A 326 10.48 23.90 3.95
CA THR A 326 9.40 24.89 4.07
C THR A 326 8.89 25.00 5.51
N THR A 327 8.81 23.89 6.23
CA THR A 327 8.40 23.86 7.63
C THR A 327 9.42 24.58 8.53
N LEU A 328 10.71 24.31 8.34
CA LEU A 328 11.78 24.98 9.10
C LEU A 328 11.85 26.48 8.78
N ASP A 329 11.65 26.87 7.53
CA ASP A 329 11.62 28.28 7.12
C ASP A 329 10.43 29.02 7.76
N GLY A 330 9.25 28.39 7.79
CA GLY A 330 8.07 28.94 8.46
C GLY A 330 8.22 29.04 9.98
N LEU A 331 9.10 28.22 10.57
CA LEU A 331 9.50 28.30 11.98
C LEU A 331 10.67 29.29 12.20
N GLN A 332 11.22 29.87 11.15
CA GLN A 332 12.39 30.75 11.15
C GLN A 332 13.68 30.06 11.66
N LEU A 333 13.79 28.76 11.46
CA LEU A 333 14.93 27.94 11.88
C LEU A 333 15.91 27.79 10.72
N LYS A 334 17.06 28.45 10.80
CA LYS A 334 18.11 28.41 9.75
C LYS A 334 18.91 27.11 9.79
N ARG A 335 19.28 26.65 10.98
CA ARG A 335 20.07 25.45 11.23
C ARG A 335 19.62 24.79 12.52
N VAL A 336 19.45 23.47 12.54
CA VAL A 336 18.84 22.72 13.64
C VAL A 336 19.63 21.46 13.96
N ALA A 337 19.55 21.01 15.22
CA ALA A 337 19.75 19.59 15.53
C ALA A 337 18.50 18.85 15.08
N LEU A 338 18.67 17.73 14.36
CA LEU A 338 17.57 16.96 13.80
C LEU A 338 17.61 15.53 14.31
N ALA A 339 16.56 15.10 14.97
CA ALA A 339 16.42 13.75 15.49
C ALA A 339 15.20 13.04 14.89
N GLY A 340 15.31 11.75 14.63
CA GLY A 340 14.20 10.95 14.13
C GLY A 340 14.24 9.51 14.60
N VAL A 341 13.07 8.89 14.65
CA VAL A 341 12.89 7.47 14.99
C VAL A 341 12.39 6.72 13.77
N SER A 342 12.96 5.56 13.45
CA SER A 342 12.48 4.66 12.39
C SER A 342 12.30 5.38 11.05
N TYR A 343 11.07 5.57 10.59
CA TYR A 343 10.73 6.34 9.38
C TYR A 343 11.17 7.81 9.49
N GLY A 344 10.97 8.43 10.66
CA GLY A 344 11.44 9.79 10.93
C GLY A 344 12.96 9.92 10.86
N ALA A 345 13.69 8.88 11.25
CA ALA A 345 15.15 8.85 11.12
C ALA A 345 15.59 8.71 9.66
N TRP A 346 14.88 7.93 8.85
CA TRP A 346 15.10 7.88 7.40
C TRP A 346 14.85 9.25 6.74
N LEU A 347 13.76 9.94 7.13
CA LEU A 347 13.49 11.30 6.66
C LEU A 347 14.60 12.29 7.08
N ALA A 348 15.07 12.21 8.33
CA ALA A 348 16.13 13.04 8.85
C ALA A 348 17.45 12.83 8.10
N LEU A 349 17.78 11.58 7.78
CA LEU A 349 18.99 11.24 7.01
C LEU A 349 18.91 11.74 5.56
N ASN A 350 17.74 11.57 4.88
CA ASN A 350 17.51 12.18 3.56
C ASN A 350 17.72 13.70 3.59
N TYR A 351 17.18 14.35 4.62
CA TYR A 351 17.31 15.80 4.77
C TYR A 351 18.76 16.21 4.97
N ALA A 352 19.49 15.52 5.84
CA ALA A 352 20.90 15.83 6.14
C ALA A 352 21.83 15.60 4.94
N ILE A 353 21.58 14.57 4.13
CA ILE A 353 22.32 14.30 2.89
C ILE A 353 22.05 15.39 1.85
N THR A 354 20.79 15.79 1.68
CA THR A 354 20.38 16.72 0.63
C THR A 354 20.65 18.18 1.00
N THR A 355 20.53 18.53 2.28
CA THR A 355 20.62 19.91 2.80
C THR A 355 21.54 19.99 4.03
N PRO A 356 22.82 19.55 3.94
CA PRO A 356 23.72 19.46 5.11
C PRO A 356 23.95 20.79 5.82
N ALA A 357 23.91 21.91 5.10
CA ALA A 357 24.06 23.26 5.68
C ALA A 357 22.93 23.64 6.67
N ARG A 358 21.77 22.96 6.60
CA ARG A 358 20.61 23.19 7.47
C ARG A 358 20.64 22.33 8.74
N VAL A 359 21.51 21.33 8.81
CA VAL A 359 21.61 20.38 9.93
C VAL A 359 22.91 20.60 10.70
N GLN A 360 22.80 20.90 11.99
CA GLN A 360 23.92 21.09 12.88
C GLN A 360 24.45 19.74 13.37
N GLN A 361 23.55 18.89 13.84
CA GLN A 361 23.81 17.55 14.35
C GLN A 361 22.62 16.66 13.97
N LEU A 362 22.88 15.40 13.70
CA LEU A 362 21.87 14.42 13.29
C LEU A 362 21.81 13.27 14.30
N VAL A 363 20.60 12.95 14.76
CA VAL A 363 20.36 11.83 15.67
C VAL A 363 19.42 10.84 14.98
N LEU A 364 19.87 9.61 14.81
CA LEU A 364 19.16 8.53 14.16
C LEU A 364 18.86 7.42 15.16
N LEU A 365 17.58 7.15 15.40
CA LEU A 365 17.11 6.14 16.35
C LEU A 365 16.44 4.99 15.58
N SER A 366 17.08 3.83 15.54
CA SER A 366 16.66 2.63 14.76
C SER A 366 16.11 2.96 13.37
N PRO A 367 16.88 3.63 12.48
CA PRO A 367 16.40 4.16 11.21
C PRO A 367 15.93 3.05 10.27
N ALA A 368 14.70 3.18 9.75
CA ALA A 368 14.12 2.19 8.86
C ALA A 368 14.87 2.13 7.51
N ALA A 369 15.27 0.94 7.07
CA ALA A 369 15.93 0.63 5.79
C ALA A 369 17.15 1.49 5.43
N SER A 370 17.62 2.39 6.29
CA SER A 370 18.67 3.37 5.95
C SER A 370 20.04 2.73 5.69
N PHE A 371 20.41 1.75 6.49
CA PHE A 371 21.70 1.06 6.41
C PHE A 371 21.59 -0.37 5.84
N LEU A 372 20.50 -1.05 6.09
CA LEU A 372 20.20 -2.40 5.60
C LEU A 372 18.75 -2.49 5.16
N PRO A 373 18.42 -3.39 4.23
CA PRO A 373 17.02 -3.63 3.85
C PRO A 373 16.22 -4.17 5.03
N LEU A 374 14.93 -3.84 5.05
CA LEU A 374 14.00 -4.40 6.04
C LEU A 374 13.80 -5.90 5.81
N VAL A 375 13.70 -6.67 6.90
CA VAL A 375 13.41 -8.11 6.82
C VAL A 375 12.03 -8.36 6.23
N ARG A 376 11.85 -9.47 5.50
CA ARG A 376 10.56 -9.83 4.87
C ARG A 376 9.40 -9.91 5.86
N GLN A 377 9.66 -10.32 7.09
CA GLN A 377 8.66 -10.39 8.15
C GLN A 377 8.04 -9.04 8.48
N PHE A 378 8.81 -7.94 8.40
CA PHE A 378 8.28 -6.58 8.58
C PHE A 378 7.18 -6.27 7.56
N ALA A 379 7.43 -6.55 6.28
CA ALA A 379 6.46 -6.34 5.20
C ALA A 379 5.21 -7.22 5.37
N LEU A 380 5.39 -8.50 5.68
CA LEU A 380 4.27 -9.44 5.87
C LEU A 380 3.38 -9.07 7.06
N ARG A 381 3.98 -8.77 8.22
CA ARG A 381 3.23 -8.35 9.42
C ARG A 381 2.58 -6.99 9.24
N GLY A 382 3.30 -6.04 8.61
CA GLY A 382 2.77 -4.72 8.26
C GLY A 382 1.59 -4.82 7.30
N MET A 383 1.67 -5.65 6.26
CA MET A 383 0.54 -5.93 5.36
C MET A 383 -0.66 -6.50 6.10
N LEU A 384 -0.45 -7.52 6.95
CA LEU A 384 -1.55 -8.11 7.72
C LEU A 384 -2.26 -7.05 8.59
N MET A 385 -1.48 -6.23 9.30
CA MET A 385 -2.00 -5.13 10.11
C MET A 385 -2.79 -4.11 9.26
N MET A 386 -2.32 -3.78 8.06
CA MET A 386 -2.96 -2.81 7.16
C MET A 386 -4.24 -3.36 6.51
N PHE A 387 -4.26 -4.66 6.15
CA PHE A 387 -5.42 -5.28 5.50
C PHE A 387 -6.50 -5.71 6.49
N VAL A 388 -6.11 -6.11 7.69
CA VAL A 388 -7.02 -6.53 8.78
C VAL A 388 -6.75 -5.65 10.01
N PRO A 389 -7.16 -4.36 9.99
CA PRO A 389 -6.91 -3.43 11.09
C PRO A 389 -7.78 -3.78 12.30
N SER A 390 -7.27 -4.63 13.16
CA SER A 390 -7.86 -5.00 14.44
C SER A 390 -6.85 -4.75 15.57
N ARG A 391 -7.34 -4.64 16.81
CA ARG A 391 -6.43 -4.54 17.96
C ARG A 391 -5.48 -5.75 18.06
N LEU A 392 -5.94 -6.94 17.66
CA LEU A 392 -5.11 -8.15 17.67
C LEU A 392 -3.92 -8.04 16.69
N THR A 393 -4.17 -7.62 15.45
CA THR A 393 -3.12 -7.51 14.43
C THR A 393 -2.15 -6.38 14.73
N VAL A 394 -2.64 -5.23 15.21
CA VAL A 394 -1.80 -4.11 15.64
C VAL A 394 -0.95 -4.51 16.84
N ASN A 395 -1.55 -5.07 17.88
CA ASN A 395 -0.81 -5.50 19.08
C ASN A 395 0.19 -6.63 18.77
N SER A 396 -0.13 -7.55 17.84
CA SER A 396 0.80 -8.59 17.38
C SER A 396 2.01 -8.00 16.66
N PHE A 397 1.80 -6.98 15.82
CA PHE A 397 2.88 -6.29 15.15
C PHE A 397 3.76 -5.50 16.15
N MET A 398 3.12 -4.79 17.10
CA MET A 398 3.83 -4.01 18.11
C MET A 398 4.64 -4.89 19.05
N ARG A 399 4.09 -6.02 19.52
CA ARG A 399 4.83 -7.01 20.30
C ARG A 399 6.06 -7.51 19.55
N TRP A 400 5.93 -7.79 18.27
CA TRP A 400 7.07 -8.22 17.47
C TRP A 400 8.16 -7.14 17.36
N LEU A 401 7.80 -5.86 17.40
CA LEU A 401 8.73 -4.73 17.47
C LEU A 401 9.34 -4.53 18.88
N GLY A 402 8.93 -5.31 19.87
CA GLY A 402 9.39 -5.19 21.27
C GLY A 402 8.47 -4.34 22.16
N LEU A 403 7.34 -3.87 21.63
CA LEU A 403 6.39 -3.00 22.34
C LEU A 403 5.30 -3.80 23.08
N ASP A 404 5.66 -4.87 23.81
CA ASP A 404 4.71 -5.79 24.45
C ASP A 404 4.55 -5.63 25.97
N ASP A 405 5.55 -5.13 26.66
CA ASP A 405 5.61 -5.12 28.14
C ASP A 405 5.26 -3.76 28.78
N PHE A 406 4.71 -2.82 28.03
CA PHE A 406 4.34 -1.50 28.54
C PHE A 406 3.03 -1.47 29.37
N LYS A 407 2.66 -2.63 29.93
CA LYS A 407 1.74 -2.67 31.05
C LYS A 407 2.54 -2.27 32.28
N THR A 408 2.42 -1.01 32.65
CA THR A 408 2.90 -0.51 33.91
C THR A 408 4.40 -0.17 34.03
N ASP A 409 4.76 1.09 33.74
CA ASP A 409 5.59 1.76 34.72
C ASP A 409 4.63 2.31 35.81
N ALA A 410 4.26 1.45 36.74
CA ALA A 410 3.38 1.78 37.87
C ALA A 410 4.00 2.89 38.76
N ALA A 411 5.31 3.11 38.68
CA ALA A 411 6.02 4.20 39.36
C ALA A 411 5.71 5.58 38.75
N ALA A 412 5.22 5.64 37.49
CA ALA A 412 4.84 6.89 36.83
C ALA A 412 3.32 7.14 36.85
N GLY A 413 2.50 6.25 37.40
CA GLY A 413 1.03 6.42 37.48
C GLY A 413 0.32 6.45 36.12
N ARG A 414 0.92 5.85 35.07
CA ARG A 414 0.36 5.85 33.72
C ARG A 414 0.05 4.44 33.25
N GLU A 415 -1.22 4.16 33.05
CA GLU A 415 -1.69 2.96 32.39
C GLU A 415 -1.58 3.11 30.87
N GLY A 416 -0.86 2.20 30.21
CA GLY A 416 -0.81 2.07 28.76
C GLY A 416 0.34 2.81 28.08
N ILE A 417 0.67 2.38 26.86
CA ILE A 417 1.67 3.03 26.00
C ILE A 417 1.03 4.26 25.36
N ALA A 418 1.59 5.45 25.65
CA ALA A 418 1.26 6.65 24.91
C ALA A 418 1.42 6.37 23.41
N GLY A 419 0.36 6.58 22.61
CA GLY A 419 0.38 6.38 21.16
C GLY A 419 -0.17 5.06 20.64
N MET A 420 -0.39 4.02 21.45
CA MET A 420 -0.92 2.73 20.96
C MET A 420 -2.36 2.84 20.46
N ASP A 421 -3.22 3.51 21.18
CA ASP A 421 -4.60 3.76 20.73
C ASP A 421 -4.62 4.68 19.52
N LEU A 422 -3.78 5.71 19.49
CA LEU A 422 -3.60 6.58 18.33
C LEU A 422 -3.15 5.81 17.10
N MET A 423 -2.18 4.91 17.25
CA MET A 423 -1.70 4.07 16.16
C MET A 423 -2.82 3.16 15.65
N TYR A 424 -3.56 2.48 16.53
CA TYR A 424 -4.69 1.64 16.14
C TYR A 424 -5.77 2.45 15.40
N LEU A 425 -6.17 3.60 15.95
CA LEU A 425 -7.17 4.47 15.33
C LEU A 425 -6.66 5.04 14.01
N GLY A 426 -5.38 5.42 13.93
CA GLY A 426 -4.74 5.84 12.70
C GLY A 426 -4.81 4.76 11.62
N ILE A 427 -4.35 3.54 11.90
CA ILE A 427 -4.38 2.41 10.96
C ILE A 427 -5.82 2.09 10.53
N LYS A 428 -6.76 2.15 11.46
CA LYS A 428 -8.17 1.84 11.20
C LYS A 428 -8.87 2.91 10.36
N HIS A 429 -8.66 4.18 10.69
CA HIS A 429 -9.48 5.28 10.19
C HIS A 429 -8.77 6.24 9.23
N PHE A 430 -7.43 6.39 9.34
CA PHE A 430 -6.68 7.28 8.44
C PHE A 430 -6.62 6.69 7.02
N ARG A 431 -6.62 7.59 6.04
CA ARG A 431 -6.55 7.27 4.62
C ARG A 431 -5.40 8.06 3.99
N PRO A 432 -4.19 7.51 3.97
CA PRO A 432 -3.08 8.18 3.31
C PRO A 432 -3.38 8.33 1.81
N ASP A 433 -2.90 9.43 1.22
CA ASP A 433 -2.91 9.54 -0.24
C ASP A 433 -2.09 8.38 -0.85
N PRO A 434 -2.58 7.72 -1.91
CA PRO A 434 -1.89 6.58 -2.52
C PRO A 434 -0.47 6.90 -3.02
N ALA A 435 -0.16 8.13 -3.40
CA ALA A 435 1.18 8.52 -3.81
C ALA A 435 2.10 8.65 -2.59
N THR A 436 1.63 9.29 -1.52
CA THR A 436 2.35 9.41 -0.24
C THR A 436 2.60 8.04 0.40
N ALA A 437 1.62 7.13 0.35
CA ALA A 437 1.77 5.77 0.87
C ALA A 437 2.83 4.91 0.13
N ARG A 438 3.28 5.33 -1.06
CA ARG A 438 4.34 4.65 -1.83
C ARG A 438 5.73 5.15 -1.53
N VAL A 439 5.86 6.25 -0.76
CA VAL A 439 7.18 6.76 -0.36
C VAL A 439 7.69 5.89 0.78
N ALA A 440 8.40 4.83 0.41
CA ALA A 440 8.96 3.85 1.34
C ALA A 440 10.43 4.15 1.66
N PRO A 441 10.90 3.81 2.86
CA PRO A 441 12.31 3.88 3.19
C PRO A 441 13.17 3.04 2.24
N THR A 442 14.33 3.57 1.88
CA THR A 442 15.32 2.95 0.99
C THR A 442 16.67 2.90 1.65
N VAL A 443 17.50 1.92 1.28
CA VAL A 443 18.88 1.85 1.73
C VAL A 443 19.69 2.92 0.99
N PHE A 444 20.46 3.71 1.74
CA PHE A 444 21.37 4.70 1.15
C PHE A 444 22.59 4.03 0.54
N SER A 445 23.10 4.59 -0.54
CA SER A 445 24.32 4.13 -1.17
C SER A 445 25.54 4.40 -0.28
N ASP A 446 26.61 3.66 -0.52
CA ASP A 446 27.88 3.86 0.19
C ASP A 446 28.46 5.25 -0.07
N GLU A 447 28.24 5.80 -1.25
CA GLU A 447 28.68 7.14 -1.63
C GLU A 447 27.94 8.23 -0.85
N GLU A 448 26.60 8.16 -0.76
CA GLU A 448 25.79 9.09 0.03
C GLU A 448 26.22 9.11 1.50
N LEU A 449 26.47 7.94 2.08
CA LEU A 449 26.91 7.82 3.48
C LEU A 449 28.34 8.37 3.68
N ARG A 450 29.29 8.10 2.75
CA ARG A 450 30.65 8.65 2.82
C ARG A 450 30.70 10.16 2.66
N ASN A 451 29.76 10.74 1.95
CA ASN A 451 29.68 12.18 1.71
C ASN A 451 28.98 12.96 2.83
N LEU A 452 28.32 12.28 3.76
CA LEU A 452 27.65 12.93 4.89
C LEU A 452 28.68 13.42 5.93
N ARG A 453 28.86 14.73 6.01
CA ARG A 453 29.79 15.39 6.95
C ARG A 453 29.11 15.92 8.22
N VAL A 454 27.82 15.82 8.30
CA VAL A 454 27.05 16.24 9.48
C VAL A 454 27.37 15.30 10.65
N PRO A 455 27.81 15.81 11.82
CA PRO A 455 28.00 14.99 13.00
C PRO A 455 26.75 14.17 13.29
N THR A 456 26.88 12.85 13.36
CA THR A 456 25.73 11.92 13.41
C THR A 456 25.89 10.94 14.58
N LEU A 457 24.86 10.89 15.42
CA LEU A 457 24.67 9.85 16.43
C LEU A 457 23.67 8.80 15.89
N LEU A 458 24.06 7.53 15.93
CA LEU A 458 23.21 6.40 15.58
C LEU A 458 23.00 5.49 16.79
N LEU A 459 21.79 5.39 17.28
CA LEU A 459 21.42 4.45 18.33
C LEU A 459 20.47 3.39 17.74
N ILE A 460 20.77 2.12 17.99
CA ILE A 460 19.96 0.98 17.53
C ILE A 460 19.67 0.08 18.73
N GLY A 461 18.46 -0.43 18.86
CA GLY A 461 18.14 -1.44 19.86
C GLY A 461 19.01 -2.70 19.68
N GLY A 462 19.62 -3.21 20.75
CA GLY A 462 20.51 -4.37 20.66
C GLY A 462 19.81 -5.67 20.22
N ARG A 463 18.47 -5.70 20.30
CA ARG A 463 17.61 -6.78 19.80
C ARG A 463 16.71 -6.32 18.65
N GLU A 464 17.16 -5.35 17.84
CA GLU A 464 16.40 -4.86 16.70
C GLU A 464 15.94 -6.00 15.78
N VAL A 465 14.68 -5.97 15.36
CA VAL A 465 14.04 -7.05 14.59
C VAL A 465 13.76 -6.71 13.13
N ILE A 466 13.83 -5.41 12.77
CA ILE A 466 13.53 -5.00 11.39
C ILE A 466 14.73 -5.12 10.45
N TYR A 467 15.93 -5.24 10.99
CA TYR A 467 17.21 -5.57 10.33
C TYR A 467 18.24 -6.06 11.37
N ASP A 468 19.41 -6.55 10.91
CA ASP A 468 20.52 -6.91 11.80
C ASP A 468 21.18 -5.64 12.42
N PRO A 469 21.08 -5.42 13.74
CA PRO A 469 21.58 -4.20 14.37
C PRO A 469 23.10 -4.07 14.32
N ALA A 470 23.83 -5.17 14.49
CA ALA A 470 25.29 -5.16 14.49
C ALA A 470 25.85 -4.86 13.10
N ALA A 471 25.28 -5.48 12.06
CA ALA A 471 25.65 -5.24 10.68
C ALA A 471 25.32 -3.81 10.22
N ALA A 472 24.17 -3.25 10.66
CA ALA A 472 23.79 -1.87 10.37
C ALA A 472 24.76 -0.88 11.01
N LEU A 473 25.09 -1.07 12.30
CA LEU A 473 26.05 -0.23 13.02
C LEU A 473 27.45 -0.31 12.37
N ALA A 474 27.94 -1.51 12.06
CA ALA A 474 29.23 -1.71 11.42
C ALA A 474 29.30 -1.05 10.03
N ARG A 475 28.22 -1.09 9.25
CA ARG A 475 28.16 -0.40 7.96
C ARG A 475 28.25 1.12 8.13
N ALA A 476 27.49 1.68 9.09
CA ALA A 476 27.54 3.11 9.38
C ALA A 476 28.94 3.55 9.81
N GLN A 477 29.57 2.81 10.74
CA GLN A 477 30.91 3.09 11.24
C GLN A 477 31.99 3.05 10.13
N ARG A 478 31.87 2.11 9.18
CA ARG A 478 32.81 2.00 8.05
C ARG A 478 32.66 3.14 7.05
N LEU A 479 31.46 3.69 6.89
CA LEU A 479 31.17 4.60 5.78
C LEU A 479 31.08 6.07 6.20
N MET A 480 30.59 6.36 7.41
CA MET A 480 30.28 7.73 7.83
C MET A 480 31.49 8.36 8.55
N PRO A 481 32.00 9.51 8.04
CA PRO A 481 33.23 10.09 8.59
C PRO A 481 33.05 10.83 9.92
N ALA A 482 31.87 11.36 10.20
CA ALA A 482 31.53 12.10 11.42
C ALA A 482 30.45 11.34 12.20
N PHE A 483 30.81 10.22 12.81
CA PHE A 483 29.90 9.21 13.30
C PHE A 483 30.21 8.82 14.77
N GLU A 484 29.15 8.79 15.58
CA GLU A 484 29.09 8.09 16.85
C GLU A 484 27.93 7.09 16.80
N GLY A 485 28.10 5.91 17.38
CA GLY A 485 27.02 4.93 17.36
C GLY A 485 27.13 3.89 18.47
N ALA A 486 25.96 3.41 18.93
CA ALA A 486 25.88 2.37 19.94
C ALA A 486 24.65 1.48 19.76
N LEU A 487 24.77 0.24 20.22
CA LEU A 487 23.64 -0.66 20.47
C LEU A 487 23.12 -0.44 21.88
N ILE A 488 21.82 -0.17 22.00
CA ILE A 488 21.15 0.02 23.29
C ILE A 488 20.71 -1.35 23.83
N PRO A 489 21.26 -1.82 24.97
CA PRO A 489 21.04 -3.17 25.47
C PRO A 489 19.61 -3.39 25.96
N GLY A 490 19.12 -4.62 25.82
CA GLY A 490 17.85 -5.08 26.41
C GLY A 490 16.58 -4.56 25.74
N CYS A 491 16.67 -3.83 24.62
CA CYS A 491 15.54 -3.33 23.85
C CYS A 491 15.67 -3.66 22.35
N SER A 492 14.54 -3.61 21.67
CA SER A 492 14.41 -3.78 20.22
C SER A 492 14.12 -2.42 19.58
N HIS A 493 13.09 -2.34 18.71
CA HIS A 493 12.62 -1.10 18.08
C HIS A 493 11.96 -0.13 19.09
N ASP A 494 11.79 -0.55 20.31
CA ASP A 494 11.13 0.12 21.44
C ASP A 494 12.06 0.98 22.32
N MET A 495 13.31 1.18 21.94
CA MET A 495 14.34 1.80 22.81
C MET A 495 13.95 3.20 23.33
N CYS A 496 13.24 4.02 22.54
CA CYS A 496 12.77 5.35 22.94
C CYS A 496 11.72 5.31 24.06
N PHE A 497 11.16 4.14 24.33
CA PHE A 497 10.20 3.89 25.40
C PHE A 497 10.85 3.12 26.56
N ARG A 498 11.41 1.94 26.25
CA ARG A 498 11.94 1.00 27.26
C ARG A 498 13.20 1.52 27.96
N ARG A 499 14.07 2.20 27.23
CA ARG A 499 15.34 2.75 27.73
C ARG A 499 15.44 4.25 27.48
N TYR A 500 14.30 4.96 27.52
CA TYR A 500 14.23 6.37 27.17
C TYR A 500 15.28 7.22 27.92
N ARG A 501 15.51 7.00 29.22
CA ARG A 501 16.50 7.77 30.01
C ARG A 501 17.91 7.61 29.45
N LEU A 502 18.32 6.38 29.13
CA LEU A 502 19.64 6.11 28.55
C LEU A 502 19.74 6.73 27.13
N VAL A 503 18.68 6.62 26.36
CA VAL A 503 18.61 7.23 25.00
C VAL A 503 18.69 8.74 25.11
N ASP A 504 17.96 9.37 26.00
CA ASP A 504 17.97 10.82 26.20
C ASP A 504 19.33 11.31 26.71
N GLU A 505 19.96 10.59 27.65
CA GLU A 505 21.32 10.88 28.12
C GLU A 505 22.32 10.89 26.96
N ARG A 506 22.34 9.84 26.12
CA ARG A 506 23.22 9.76 24.96
C ARG A 506 22.95 10.86 23.92
N ILE A 507 21.68 11.19 23.68
CA ILE A 507 21.30 12.30 22.80
C ILE A 507 21.84 13.62 23.36
N LEU A 508 21.60 13.90 24.64
CA LEU A 508 22.00 15.17 25.28
C LEU A 508 23.52 15.31 25.38
N GLU A 509 24.25 14.20 25.66
CA GLU A 509 25.72 14.20 25.61
C GLU A 509 26.25 14.56 24.23
N PHE A 510 25.70 13.92 23.18
CA PHE A 510 26.08 14.19 21.81
C PHE A 510 25.76 15.64 21.40
N LEU A 511 24.60 16.15 21.75
CA LEU A 511 24.18 17.53 21.41
C LEU A 511 25.01 18.62 22.14
N LYS A 512 25.57 18.30 23.33
CA LYS A 512 26.45 19.23 24.06
C LYS A 512 27.85 19.35 23.44
N ALA A 513 28.29 18.39 22.64
CA ALA A 513 29.62 18.39 22.02
C ALA A 513 29.66 19.45 20.90
N THR A 514 30.11 20.67 21.22
CA THR A 514 30.39 21.75 20.26
C THR A 514 31.87 21.69 19.86
N GLY A 515 32.21 21.04 18.76
CA GLY A 515 33.58 21.00 18.23
C GLY A 515 33.68 20.15 16.97
N PRO A 516 34.77 20.29 16.16
CA PRO A 516 35.02 19.42 15.04
C PRO A 516 35.14 17.97 15.55
N ALA A 517 34.64 17.03 14.72
CA ALA A 517 34.51 15.62 15.01
C ALA A 517 35.62 15.07 15.92
N ARG A 518 35.23 14.52 17.08
CA ARG A 518 36.12 13.67 17.87
C ARG A 518 36.47 12.44 17.04
N GLU A 519 37.73 11.96 17.15
CA GLU A 519 38.12 10.67 16.58
C GLU A 519 37.10 9.58 16.98
N PRO A 520 36.77 8.65 16.10
CA PRO A 520 35.77 7.62 16.38
C PRO A 520 36.15 6.83 17.64
N ARG A 521 35.36 6.94 18.69
CA ARG A 521 35.47 6.04 19.84
C ARG A 521 35.07 4.63 19.41
N ALA A 522 35.88 3.67 19.83
CA ALA A 522 35.53 2.27 19.65
C ALA A 522 34.13 1.96 20.25
N PRO A 523 33.35 1.05 19.66
CA PRO A 523 32.02 0.71 20.15
C PRO A 523 32.09 0.22 21.60
N GLU A 524 31.61 1.02 22.53
CA GLU A 524 31.41 0.59 23.90
C GLU A 524 30.19 -0.36 23.96
N LEU A 525 30.47 -1.63 24.23
CA LEU A 525 29.48 -2.54 24.77
C LEU A 525 29.14 -2.01 26.18
N VAL A 526 28.03 -1.26 26.30
CA VAL A 526 27.53 -0.83 27.60
C VAL A 526 27.21 -2.11 28.39
N SER A 527 28.01 -2.41 29.42
CA SER A 527 27.76 -3.51 30.33
C SER A 527 26.40 -3.36 30.98
N ALA A 528 25.72 -4.49 31.17
CA ALA A 528 24.32 -4.66 31.57
C ALA A 528 23.95 -3.94 32.89
#